data_f981770d90a622c72663b7fa2c8577ed
#
_entry.id   f981770d90a622c72663b7fa2c8577ed
#
_cell.length_a   1.000
_cell.length_b   1.000
_cell.length_c   1.000
_cell.angle_alpha   90.00
_cell.angle_beta   90.00
_cell.angle_gamma   90.00
#
_symmetry.space_group_name_H-M   'P 1'
#
loop_
_entity.id
_entity.type
_entity.pdbx_description
1 polymer ?
#
loop_
_entity_poly.entity_id
_entity_poly.type
_entity_poly.pdbx_seq_one_letter_code
_entity_poly.pdbx_strand_id
1 'polypeptide(L)'
;DLGRTNIQAGLLLALLTLSEVFAGLLFPTLSNRNPDRRMILMLIIFCSISGYLGLIFIPESITYLWIFLLGLGIGGLFPMSLILALDHLSSAQEANQLTSFVQGIGYIIAGFSPMIAGLLRDQTGSFLISWISLLLISFLLLGLVPFFNPKKYAKKMKIT
;
A
#
# COMPACT_ATOMS: atom_id res chain seq x y z
N ASP A 1 -13.36 -17.68 0.82
CA ASP A 1 -14.46 -18.30 1.56
C ASP A 1 -15.85 -17.79 1.14
N LEU A 2 -15.96 -17.08 0.01
CA LEU A 2 -17.21 -16.56 -0.54
C LEU A 2 -17.90 -17.53 -1.54
N GLY A 3 -17.55 -18.83 -1.53
CA GLY A 3 -18.13 -19.82 -2.45
C GLY A 3 -17.86 -19.54 -3.95
N ARG A 4 -16.85 -18.74 -4.27
CA ARG A 4 -16.51 -18.37 -5.65
C ARG A 4 -15.90 -19.54 -6.40
N THR A 5 -16.19 -19.65 -7.69
CA THR A 5 -15.55 -20.64 -8.57
C THR A 5 -14.07 -20.28 -8.79
N ASN A 6 -13.25 -21.27 -9.17
CA ASN A 6 -11.83 -21.04 -9.50
C ASN A 6 -11.64 -19.98 -10.60
N ILE A 7 -12.57 -19.95 -11.57
CA ILE A 7 -12.54 -18.95 -12.66
C ILE A 7 -12.79 -17.55 -12.11
N GLN A 8 -13.78 -17.39 -11.23
CA GLN A 8 -14.07 -16.09 -10.59
C GLN A 8 -12.91 -15.62 -9.71
N ALA A 9 -12.32 -16.54 -8.94
CA ALA A 9 -11.12 -16.22 -8.15
C ALA A 9 -9.95 -15.77 -9.02
N GLY A 10 -9.71 -16.44 -10.14
CA GLY A 10 -8.70 -16.06 -11.13
C GLY A 10 -8.95 -14.67 -11.73
N LEU A 11 -10.21 -14.36 -12.08
CA LEU A 11 -10.58 -13.03 -12.59
C LEU A 11 -10.38 -11.92 -11.56
N LEU A 12 -10.71 -12.16 -10.29
CA LEU A 12 -10.47 -11.20 -9.21
C LEU A 12 -8.97 -10.95 -9.00
N LEU A 13 -8.17 -12.03 -9.05
CA LEU A 13 -6.70 -11.90 -8.94
C LEU A 13 -6.13 -11.13 -10.14
N ALA A 14 -6.58 -11.42 -11.36
CA ALA A 14 -6.17 -10.69 -12.55
C ALA A 14 -6.54 -9.19 -12.46
N LEU A 15 -7.75 -8.87 -11.98
CA LEU A 15 -8.17 -7.50 -11.78
C LEU A 15 -7.30 -6.79 -10.73
N LEU A 16 -6.99 -7.46 -9.61
CA LEU A 16 -6.10 -6.93 -8.58
C LEU A 16 -4.74 -6.57 -9.18
N THR A 17 -4.10 -7.53 -9.86
CA THR A 17 -2.76 -7.34 -10.44
C THR A 17 -2.75 -6.27 -11.52
N LEU A 18 -3.75 -6.22 -12.40
CA LEU A 18 -3.87 -5.16 -13.40
C LEU A 18 -4.02 -3.78 -12.75
N SER A 19 -4.81 -3.69 -11.69
CA SER A 19 -4.99 -2.44 -10.94
C SER A 19 -3.70 -2.00 -10.23
N GLU A 20 -2.93 -2.95 -9.69
CA GLU A 20 -1.62 -2.69 -9.10
C GLU A 20 -0.63 -2.13 -10.14
N VAL A 21 -0.52 -2.75 -11.29
CA VAL A 21 0.34 -2.28 -12.39
C VAL A 21 -0.08 -0.89 -12.85
N PHE A 22 -1.37 -0.68 -13.06
CA PHE A 22 -1.92 0.62 -13.43
C PHE A 22 -1.59 1.70 -12.39
N ALA A 23 -1.82 1.42 -11.12
CA ALA A 23 -1.53 2.34 -10.01
C ALA A 23 -0.04 2.64 -9.89
N GLY A 24 0.81 1.60 -10.08
CA GLY A 24 2.27 1.73 -10.05
C GLY A 24 2.82 2.67 -11.11
N LEU A 25 2.14 2.85 -12.23
CA LEU A 25 2.49 3.81 -13.27
C LEU A 25 1.80 5.17 -13.08
N LEU A 26 0.53 5.16 -12.68
CA LEU A 26 -0.30 6.36 -12.56
C LEU A 26 0.17 7.28 -11.44
N PHE A 27 0.32 6.76 -10.21
CA PHE A 27 0.60 7.62 -9.05
C PHE A 27 1.98 8.28 -9.07
N PRO A 28 3.07 7.61 -9.48
CA PRO A 28 4.34 8.30 -9.70
C PRO A 28 4.25 9.42 -10.73
N THR A 29 3.55 9.18 -11.82
CA THR A 29 3.36 10.18 -12.88
C THR A 29 2.57 11.40 -12.37
N LEU A 30 1.50 11.18 -11.62
CA LEU A 30 0.72 12.25 -10.98
C LEU A 30 1.55 12.99 -9.92
N SER A 31 2.39 12.27 -9.19
CA SER A 31 3.21 12.85 -8.12
C SER A 31 4.27 13.83 -8.65
N ASN A 32 4.75 13.68 -9.88
CA ASN A 32 5.74 14.55 -10.48
C ASN A 32 5.29 16.02 -10.62
N ARG A 33 3.98 16.26 -10.57
CA ARG A 33 3.40 17.61 -10.70
C ARG A 33 3.50 18.45 -9.43
N ASN A 34 3.73 17.83 -8.28
CA ASN A 34 3.78 18.54 -7.00
C ASN A 34 4.83 17.89 -6.08
N PRO A 35 5.78 18.66 -5.52
CA PRO A 35 6.76 18.14 -4.57
C PRO A 35 6.15 17.66 -3.24
N ASP A 36 4.93 18.09 -2.91
CA ASP A 36 4.19 17.60 -1.75
C ASP A 36 3.45 16.30 -2.08
N ARG A 37 4.01 15.18 -1.67
CA ARG A 37 3.47 13.85 -1.96
C ARG A 37 2.27 13.47 -1.10
N ARG A 38 1.93 14.25 -0.08
CA ARG A 38 0.93 13.89 0.93
C ARG A 38 -0.46 13.65 0.34
N MET A 39 -0.89 14.48 -0.61
CA MET A 39 -2.20 14.31 -1.23
C MET A 39 -2.34 12.97 -1.97
N ILE A 40 -1.30 12.59 -2.72
CA ILE A 40 -1.29 11.32 -3.45
C ILE A 40 -1.21 10.14 -2.49
N LEU A 41 -0.37 10.23 -1.45
CA LEU A 41 -0.32 9.20 -0.41
C LEU A 41 -1.66 9.01 0.29
N MET A 42 -2.35 10.11 0.65
CA MET A 42 -3.69 10.02 1.24
C MET A 42 -4.68 9.35 0.30
N LEU A 43 -4.67 9.71 -0.99
CA LEU A 43 -5.55 9.09 -1.99
C LEU A 43 -5.33 7.59 -2.11
N ILE A 44 -4.07 7.16 -2.22
CA ILE A 44 -3.68 5.76 -2.30
C ILE A 44 -4.15 4.97 -1.06
N ILE A 45 -3.86 5.51 0.13
CA ILE A 45 -4.24 4.87 1.39
C ILE A 45 -5.77 4.83 1.53
N PHE A 46 -6.47 5.87 1.07
CA PHE A 46 -7.93 5.89 1.08
C PHE A 46 -8.54 4.83 0.17
N CYS A 47 -7.94 4.58 -1.00
CA CYS A 47 -8.32 3.46 -1.86
C CYS A 47 -8.15 2.12 -1.14
N SER A 48 -7.02 1.90 -0.44
CA SER A 48 -6.80 0.68 0.34
C SER A 48 -7.83 0.52 1.45
N ILE A 49 -8.07 1.56 2.25
CA ILE A 49 -9.06 1.54 3.34
C ILE A 49 -10.45 1.21 2.81
N SER A 50 -10.86 1.88 1.71
CA SER A 50 -12.18 1.64 1.11
C SER A 50 -12.32 0.21 0.61
N GLY A 51 -11.29 -0.33 -0.01
CA GLY A 51 -11.27 -1.73 -0.47
C GLY A 51 -11.36 -2.73 0.68
N TYR A 52 -10.58 -2.54 1.77
CA TYR A 52 -10.67 -3.41 2.96
C TYR A 52 -12.04 -3.31 3.64
N LEU A 53 -12.57 -2.10 3.83
CA LEU A 53 -13.90 -1.92 4.39
C LEU A 53 -14.98 -2.61 3.54
N GLY A 54 -14.92 -2.46 2.22
CA GLY A 54 -15.85 -3.13 1.33
C GLY A 54 -15.79 -4.65 1.44
N LEU A 55 -14.61 -5.25 1.48
CA LEU A 55 -14.44 -6.69 1.62
C LEU A 55 -14.83 -7.22 3.00
N ILE A 56 -14.71 -6.41 4.06
CA ILE A 56 -15.08 -6.81 5.42
C ILE A 56 -16.60 -6.76 5.61
N PHE A 57 -17.25 -5.66 5.20
CA PHE A 57 -18.65 -5.40 5.55
C PHE A 57 -19.65 -5.79 4.46
N ILE A 58 -19.28 -5.68 3.17
CA ILE A 58 -20.18 -5.94 2.04
C ILE A 58 -19.46 -6.71 0.91
N PRO A 59 -18.87 -7.88 1.21
CA PRO A 59 -17.97 -8.58 0.30
C PRO A 59 -18.65 -9.06 -0.99
N GLU A 60 -19.93 -9.34 -0.96
CA GLU A 60 -20.68 -9.88 -2.11
C GLU A 60 -21.16 -8.77 -3.06
N SER A 61 -21.42 -7.57 -2.53
CA SER A 61 -21.83 -6.42 -3.32
C SER A 61 -20.64 -5.78 -3.98
N ILE A 62 -20.66 -5.65 -5.31
CA ILE A 62 -19.62 -4.94 -6.10
C ILE A 62 -18.18 -5.37 -5.74
N THR A 63 -17.95 -6.65 -5.50
CA THR A 63 -16.62 -7.23 -5.15
C THR A 63 -15.50 -6.73 -6.07
N TYR A 64 -15.78 -6.61 -7.38
CA TYR A 64 -14.81 -6.13 -8.36
C TYR A 64 -14.34 -4.70 -8.07
N LEU A 65 -15.23 -3.82 -7.55
CA LEU A 65 -14.84 -2.47 -7.16
C LEU A 65 -13.90 -2.48 -5.95
N TRP A 66 -14.20 -3.31 -4.95
CA TRP A 66 -13.33 -3.43 -3.76
C TRP A 66 -11.94 -3.93 -4.11
N ILE A 67 -11.87 -4.95 -4.98
CA ILE A 67 -10.60 -5.49 -5.47
C ILE A 67 -9.84 -4.46 -6.31
N PHE A 68 -10.54 -3.72 -7.18
CA PHE A 68 -9.94 -2.63 -7.95
C PHE A 68 -9.34 -1.54 -7.05
N LEU A 69 -10.08 -1.08 -6.04
CA LEU A 69 -9.59 -0.09 -5.08
C LEU A 69 -8.39 -0.60 -4.27
N LEU A 70 -8.41 -1.87 -3.86
CA LEU A 70 -7.26 -2.50 -3.20
C LEU A 70 -6.04 -2.52 -4.11
N GLY A 71 -6.20 -2.91 -5.37
CA GLY A 71 -5.11 -2.90 -6.34
C GLY A 71 -4.53 -1.51 -6.54
N LEU A 72 -5.38 -0.46 -6.63
CA LEU A 72 -4.89 0.92 -6.68
C LEU A 72 -4.10 1.30 -5.43
N GLY A 73 -4.58 0.92 -4.27
CA GLY A 73 -3.92 1.22 -3.00
C GLY A 73 -2.58 0.50 -2.86
N ILE A 74 -2.56 -0.81 -3.01
CA ILE A 74 -1.34 -1.64 -2.85
C ILE A 74 -0.31 -1.27 -3.93
N GLY A 75 -0.72 -1.23 -5.20
CA GLY A 75 0.16 -0.94 -6.33
C GLY A 75 0.76 0.47 -6.31
N GLY A 76 0.04 1.45 -5.74
CA GLY A 76 0.52 2.82 -5.60
C GLY A 76 1.51 3.03 -4.46
N LEU A 77 1.34 2.30 -3.33
CA LEU A 77 2.19 2.47 -2.15
C LEU A 77 3.66 2.13 -2.41
N PHE A 78 3.93 1.06 -3.16
CA PHE A 78 5.30 0.60 -3.41
C PHE A 78 6.16 1.68 -4.09
N PRO A 79 5.84 2.17 -5.31
CA PRO A 79 6.66 3.17 -5.97
C PRO A 79 6.66 4.51 -5.23
N MET A 80 5.56 4.88 -4.56
CA MET A 80 5.51 6.12 -3.80
C MET A 80 6.38 6.07 -2.55
N SER A 81 6.58 4.92 -1.92
CA SER A 81 7.51 4.75 -0.81
C SER A 81 8.97 4.99 -1.25
N LEU A 82 9.34 4.56 -2.46
CA LEU A 82 10.65 4.80 -3.04
C LEU A 82 10.88 6.27 -3.34
N ILE A 83 9.91 6.91 -4.01
CA ILE A 83 9.96 8.35 -4.32
C ILE A 83 10.10 9.15 -3.02
N LEU A 84 9.35 8.79 -2.01
CA LEU A 84 9.39 9.47 -0.72
C LEU A 84 10.76 9.33 -0.04
N ALA A 85 11.39 8.14 -0.09
CA ALA A 85 12.74 7.94 0.42
C ALA A 85 13.78 8.78 -0.35
N LEU A 86 13.67 8.83 -1.68
CA LEU A 86 14.53 9.65 -2.54
C LEU A 86 14.35 11.15 -2.29
N ASP A 87 13.14 11.61 -2.02
CA ASP A 87 12.84 13.03 -1.75
C ASP A 87 13.41 13.52 -0.40
N HIS A 88 13.86 12.64 0.50
CA HIS A 88 14.36 13.02 1.83
C HIS A 88 15.80 13.52 1.84
N LEU A 89 16.62 13.12 0.88
CA LEU A 89 18.05 13.39 0.85
C LEU A 89 18.47 14.04 -0.48
N SER A 90 19.38 15.00 -0.40
CA SER A 90 19.87 15.73 -1.56
C SER A 90 20.97 14.98 -2.33
N SER A 91 21.72 14.12 -1.63
CA SER A 91 22.76 13.28 -2.22
C SER A 91 22.13 12.00 -2.80
N ALA A 92 22.37 11.73 -4.08
CA ALA A 92 21.89 10.52 -4.74
C ALA A 92 22.40 9.24 -4.07
N GLN A 93 23.64 9.26 -3.56
CA GLN A 93 24.23 8.12 -2.87
C GLN A 93 23.53 7.83 -1.54
N GLU A 94 23.29 8.85 -0.72
CA GLU A 94 22.59 8.69 0.56
C GLU A 94 21.11 8.30 0.33
N ALA A 95 20.47 8.90 -0.66
CA ALA A 95 19.09 8.56 -1.04
C ALA A 95 18.98 7.09 -1.48
N ASN A 96 19.93 6.58 -2.26
CA ASN A 96 19.97 5.16 -2.62
C ASN A 96 20.21 4.24 -1.42
N GLN A 97 21.09 4.62 -0.48
CA GLN A 97 21.31 3.86 0.75
C GLN A 97 20.05 3.80 1.61
N LEU A 98 19.35 4.92 1.79
CA LEU A 98 18.08 4.98 2.53
C LEU A 98 17.03 4.10 1.86
N THR A 99 16.88 4.20 0.54
CA THR A 99 15.93 3.41 -0.24
C THR A 99 16.21 1.91 -0.11
N SER A 100 17.49 1.50 -0.25
CA SER A 100 17.88 0.10 -0.11
C SER A 100 17.62 -0.44 1.30
N PHE A 101 17.88 0.37 2.33
CA PHE A 101 17.59 0.01 3.71
C PHE A 101 16.09 -0.18 3.96
N VAL A 102 15.27 0.78 3.53
CA VAL A 102 13.81 0.74 3.69
C VAL A 102 13.23 -0.47 2.95
N GLN A 103 13.69 -0.73 1.71
CA GLN A 103 13.25 -1.88 0.94
C GLN A 103 13.70 -3.20 1.56
N GLY A 104 14.95 -3.30 2.01
CA GLY A 104 15.46 -4.51 2.64
C GLY A 104 14.61 -4.94 3.83
N ILE A 105 14.34 -4.01 4.75
CA ILE A 105 13.45 -4.26 5.89
C ILE A 105 12.03 -4.58 5.42
N GLY A 106 11.51 -3.81 4.46
CA GLY A 106 10.17 -4.01 3.91
C GLY A 106 9.99 -5.41 3.31
N TYR A 107 10.96 -5.91 2.55
CA TYR A 107 10.90 -7.25 1.96
C TYR A 107 11.01 -8.36 3.02
N ILE A 108 11.80 -8.18 4.08
CA ILE A 108 11.85 -9.13 5.19
C ILE A 108 10.46 -9.25 5.84
N ILE A 109 9.82 -8.12 6.16
CA ILE A 109 8.48 -8.10 6.76
C ILE A 109 7.45 -8.71 5.78
N ALA A 110 7.50 -8.31 4.50
CA ALA A 110 6.59 -8.81 3.47
C ALA A 110 6.73 -10.34 3.27
N GLY A 111 7.94 -10.88 3.38
CA GLY A 111 8.21 -12.31 3.26
C GLY A 111 7.49 -13.15 4.32
N PHE A 112 7.31 -12.62 5.53
CA PHE A 112 6.56 -13.30 6.60
C PHE A 112 5.05 -13.14 6.50
N SER A 113 4.54 -12.15 5.76
CA SER A 113 3.12 -11.83 5.74
C SER A 113 2.21 -12.97 5.25
N PRO A 114 2.55 -13.76 4.20
CA PRO A 114 1.71 -14.88 3.79
C PRO A 114 1.65 -16.00 4.85
N MET A 115 2.76 -16.24 5.54
CA MET A 115 2.82 -17.22 6.61
C MET A 115 1.93 -16.80 7.78
N ILE A 116 2.00 -15.54 8.20
CA ILE A 116 1.17 -15.01 9.28
C ILE A 116 -0.32 -15.08 8.89
N ALA A 117 -0.66 -14.67 7.66
CA ALA A 117 -2.03 -14.74 7.17
C ALA A 117 -2.56 -16.18 7.10
N GLY A 118 -1.71 -17.14 6.68
CA GLY A 118 -2.05 -18.56 6.67
C GLY A 118 -2.31 -19.11 8.07
N LEU A 119 -1.42 -18.83 9.03
CA LEU A 119 -1.59 -19.25 10.43
C LEU A 119 -2.87 -18.66 11.06
N LEU A 120 -3.15 -17.39 10.82
CA LEU A 120 -4.38 -16.76 11.29
C LEU A 120 -5.63 -17.44 10.70
N ARG A 121 -5.60 -17.75 9.40
CA ARG A 121 -6.69 -18.48 8.75
C ARG A 121 -6.89 -19.87 9.33
N ASP A 122 -5.80 -20.61 9.54
CA ASP A 122 -5.88 -21.99 10.08
C ASP A 122 -6.46 -22.00 11.50
N GLN A 123 -6.17 -20.98 12.31
CA GLN A 123 -6.69 -20.87 13.67
C GLN A 123 -8.14 -20.37 13.73
N THR A 124 -8.56 -19.50 12.81
CA THR A 124 -9.84 -18.79 12.86
C THR A 124 -10.86 -19.29 11.85
N GLY A 125 -10.43 -20.10 10.89
CA GLY A 125 -11.27 -20.57 9.78
C GLY A 125 -11.54 -19.51 8.70
N SER A 126 -11.00 -18.28 8.84
CA SER A 126 -11.28 -17.19 7.89
C SER A 126 -10.12 -16.21 7.76
N PHE A 127 -10.10 -15.44 6.67
CA PHE A 127 -9.14 -14.35 6.47
C PHE A 127 -9.58 -13.02 7.12
N LEU A 128 -10.69 -12.98 7.84
CA LEU A 128 -11.25 -11.74 8.38
C LEU A 128 -10.25 -10.99 9.29
N ILE A 129 -9.54 -11.72 10.16
CA ILE A 129 -8.54 -11.10 11.05
C ILE A 129 -7.39 -10.50 10.24
N SER A 130 -6.96 -11.15 9.15
CA SER A 130 -5.94 -10.61 8.25
C SER A 130 -6.41 -9.31 7.59
N TRP A 131 -7.67 -9.25 7.10
CA TRP A 131 -8.25 -8.04 6.52
C TRP A 131 -8.34 -6.90 7.53
N ILE A 132 -8.79 -7.18 8.76
CA ILE A 132 -8.86 -6.20 9.85
C ILE A 132 -7.46 -5.68 10.19
N SER A 133 -6.46 -6.55 10.27
CA SER A 133 -5.07 -6.16 10.56
C SER A 133 -4.51 -5.22 9.49
N LEU A 134 -4.74 -5.52 8.21
CA LEU A 134 -4.33 -4.67 7.09
C LEU A 134 -5.08 -3.35 7.06
N LEU A 135 -6.35 -3.34 7.43
CA LEU A 135 -7.15 -2.12 7.58
C LEU A 135 -6.57 -1.22 8.69
N LEU A 136 -6.25 -1.79 9.85
CA LEU A 136 -5.63 -1.05 10.96
C LEU A 136 -4.27 -0.47 10.57
N ILE A 137 -3.43 -1.25 9.87
CA ILE A 137 -2.16 -0.77 9.32
C ILE A 137 -2.40 0.39 8.35
N SER A 138 -3.42 0.32 7.50
CA SER A 138 -3.75 1.41 6.57
C SER A 138 -4.16 2.69 7.30
N PHE A 139 -4.92 2.61 8.38
CA PHE A 139 -5.22 3.77 9.23
C PHE A 139 -3.97 4.34 9.90
N LEU A 140 -3.08 3.48 10.37
CA LEU A 140 -1.81 3.90 10.95
C LEU A 140 -0.94 4.64 9.92
N LEU A 141 -0.85 4.12 8.70
CA LEU A 141 -0.17 4.77 7.58
C LEU A 141 -0.79 6.14 7.27
N LEU A 142 -2.13 6.24 7.25
CA LEU A 142 -2.82 7.52 7.04
C LEU A 142 -2.43 8.55 8.11
N GLY A 143 -2.34 8.12 9.37
CA GLY A 143 -1.88 8.96 10.49
C GLY A 143 -0.42 9.41 10.36
N LEU A 144 0.42 8.67 9.62
CA LEU A 144 1.81 9.03 9.37
C LEU A 144 2.00 10.04 8.23
N VAL A 145 1.04 10.14 7.29
CA VAL A 145 1.16 11.02 6.10
C VAL A 145 1.50 12.48 6.44
N PRO A 146 0.92 13.13 7.48
CA PRO A 146 1.25 14.51 7.82
C PRO A 146 2.74 14.75 8.15
N PHE A 147 3.45 13.70 8.58
CA PHE A 147 4.89 13.80 8.90
C PHE A 147 5.77 13.92 7.65
N PHE A 148 5.28 13.57 6.47
CA PHE A 148 5.97 13.67 5.19
C PHE A 148 5.81 15.04 4.53
N ASN A 149 6.04 16.10 5.33
CA ASN A 149 6.01 17.47 4.84
C ASN A 149 7.38 17.86 4.26
N PRO A 150 7.52 18.12 2.95
CA PRO A 150 8.80 18.41 2.31
C PRO A 150 9.51 19.63 2.91
N LYS A 151 8.77 20.62 3.40
CA LYS A 151 9.34 21.82 4.06
C LYS A 151 10.10 21.50 5.35
N LYS A 152 9.95 20.30 5.91
CA LYS A 152 10.57 19.89 7.18
C LYS A 152 11.70 18.87 6.97
N TYR A 153 11.97 18.40 5.74
CA TYR A 153 12.96 17.36 5.51
C TYR A 153 14.37 17.81 5.90
N ALA A 154 14.86 18.90 5.34
CA ALA A 154 16.21 19.42 5.67
C ALA A 154 16.41 19.62 7.18
N LYS A 155 15.42 20.18 7.88
CA LYS A 155 15.48 20.40 9.33
C LYS A 155 15.52 19.09 10.14
N LYS A 156 14.76 18.09 9.70
CA LYS A 156 14.68 16.79 10.40
C LYS A 156 15.93 15.94 10.19
N MET A 157 16.53 16.00 9.01
CA MET A 157 17.70 15.20 8.65
C MET A 157 19.02 15.88 9.03
N LYS A 158 18.98 17.07 9.65
CA LYS A 158 20.20 17.87 9.98
C LYS A 158 21.15 18.07 8.79
N ILE A 159 20.58 18.21 7.60
CA ILE A 159 21.36 18.48 6.41
C ILE A 159 21.68 19.98 6.45
N THR A 160 22.95 20.31 6.71
CA THR A 160 23.52 21.67 6.58
C THR A 160 23.78 22.02 5.13
#